data_ef85879bcf2e5b02d1e7f6434f71a21e
#
_entry.id   ef85879bcf2e5b02d1e7f6434f71a21e
#
_cell.length_a   1.000
_cell.length_b   1.000
_cell.length_c   1.000
_cell.angle_alpha   90.00
_cell.angle_beta   90.00
_cell.angle_gamma   90.00
#
_symmetry.space_group_name_H-M   'P 1'
#
loop_
_entity.id
_entity.type
_entity.pdbx_description
1 polymer ?
#
loop_
_entity_poly.entity_id
_entity_poly.type
_entity_poly.pdbx_seq_one_letter_code
_entity_poly.pdbx_strand_id
1 'polypeptide(L)'
;EDDSLGCAKLVVFCNAPDDNPFMAGAFHGVTEADAIINVGVSGPGVVNYALSKVRGENFEVLCETIKKTAFKITRVGQLVAQEASKRLNVPFGIVDLSLAPTPAIGDSVAQILEEIGLERVGAPGTTAALAMLNDQVKKGGVMASSYVGGLSGAFIPVSEDQGMIDAVNLGALSLEKLEAMTCVCSVGLDMIAIPGDTPATTISGMIAD
;
A
#
# COMPACT_ATOMS: atom_id res chain seq x y z
N GLU A 1 -7.57 -21.24 -9.65
CA GLU A 1 -8.65 -21.35 -8.66
C GLU A 1 -9.72 -20.29 -8.90
N ASP A 2 -10.95 -20.59 -8.56
CA ASP A 2 -12.05 -19.65 -8.69
C ASP A 2 -11.80 -18.40 -7.83
N ASP A 3 -12.00 -17.24 -8.44
CA ASP A 3 -11.85 -15.91 -7.82
C ASP A 3 -10.46 -15.60 -7.22
N SER A 4 -9.42 -16.27 -7.68
CA SER A 4 -8.02 -16.06 -7.23
C SER A 4 -7.82 -16.24 -5.71
N LEU A 5 -8.72 -16.89 -5.00
CA LEU A 5 -8.65 -17.09 -3.55
C LEU A 5 -7.39 -17.81 -3.09
N GLY A 6 -6.80 -18.64 -3.97
CA GLY A 6 -5.52 -19.29 -3.71
C GLY A 6 -4.37 -18.32 -3.45
N CYS A 7 -4.37 -17.16 -4.10
CA CYS A 7 -3.36 -16.13 -3.90
C CYS A 7 -3.37 -15.57 -2.47
N ALA A 8 -4.53 -15.49 -1.85
CA ALA A 8 -4.66 -15.03 -0.47
C ALA A 8 -4.29 -16.10 0.59
N LYS A 9 -4.14 -17.36 0.19
CA LYS A 9 -3.87 -18.47 1.11
C LYS A 9 -2.40 -18.80 1.27
N LEU A 10 -1.54 -18.34 0.36
CA LEU A 10 -0.10 -18.58 0.40
C LEU A 10 0.64 -17.28 0.21
N VAL A 11 1.36 -16.86 1.23
CA VAL A 11 2.21 -15.66 1.22
C VAL A 11 3.61 -16.07 1.63
N VAL A 12 4.62 -15.62 0.89
CA VAL A 12 6.03 -15.74 1.24
C VAL A 12 6.54 -14.34 1.53
N PHE A 13 6.94 -14.09 2.76
CA PHE A 13 7.41 -12.79 3.22
C PHE A 13 8.84 -12.86 3.70
N CYS A 14 9.64 -11.87 3.31
CA CYS A 14 10.92 -11.58 3.92
C CYS A 14 10.77 -10.30 4.77
N ASN A 15 11.20 -10.36 6.03
CA ASN A 15 11.16 -9.21 6.95
C ASN A 15 9.76 -8.59 7.15
N ALA A 16 8.71 -9.42 7.21
CA ALA A 16 7.37 -8.92 7.51
C ALA A 16 7.36 -8.22 8.88
N PRO A 17 6.78 -7.01 8.99
CA PRO A 17 6.56 -6.38 10.29
C PRO A 17 5.52 -7.17 11.09
N ASP A 18 5.69 -7.19 12.40
CA ASP A 18 4.66 -7.70 13.32
C ASP A 18 3.39 -6.83 13.20
N ASP A 19 2.26 -7.37 13.60
CA ASP A 19 0.97 -6.66 13.63
C ASP A 19 0.53 -6.05 12.30
N ASN A 20 0.61 -6.83 11.24
CA ASN A 20 0.25 -6.38 9.91
C ASN A 20 -1.20 -6.76 9.56
N PRO A 21 -2.17 -5.82 9.62
CA PRO A 21 -3.59 -6.12 9.39
C PRO A 21 -3.95 -6.29 7.90
N PHE A 22 -3.05 -5.97 6.96
CA PHE A 22 -3.31 -6.06 5.52
C PHE A 22 -2.87 -7.37 4.89
N MET A 23 -2.14 -8.21 5.61
CA MET A 23 -1.66 -9.48 5.06
C MET A 23 -2.54 -10.65 5.47
N ALA A 24 -2.61 -11.66 4.61
CA ALA A 24 -3.25 -12.91 4.95
C ALA A 24 -2.48 -13.61 6.09
N GLY A 25 -3.19 -13.97 7.14
CA GLY A 25 -2.61 -14.57 8.34
C GLY A 25 -2.37 -13.56 9.47
N ALA A 26 -1.98 -14.08 10.62
CA ALA A 26 -1.67 -13.26 11.78
C ALA A 26 -0.16 -13.12 11.93
N PHE A 27 0.33 -11.89 11.89
CA PHE A 27 1.70 -11.54 12.22
C PHE A 27 1.72 -11.00 13.64
N HIS A 28 1.65 -11.90 14.62
CA HIS A 28 1.55 -11.56 16.03
C HIS A 28 2.93 -11.58 16.70
N GLY A 29 3.27 -10.53 17.42
CA GLY A 29 4.54 -10.44 18.13
C GLY A 29 4.61 -11.40 19.32
N VAL A 30 5.82 -11.90 19.61
CA VAL A 30 6.06 -12.90 20.67
C VAL A 30 5.90 -12.36 22.10
N THR A 31 5.86 -11.05 22.26
CA THR A 31 5.77 -10.37 23.58
C THR A 31 4.39 -9.76 23.86
N GLU A 32 3.43 -10.01 22.97
CA GLU A 32 2.11 -9.41 23.02
C GLU A 32 1.12 -10.21 23.88
N ALA A 33 -0.01 -9.57 24.19
CA ALA A 33 -1.12 -10.23 24.85
C ALA A 33 -1.74 -11.33 23.95
N ASP A 34 -2.52 -12.25 24.54
CA ASP A 34 -3.21 -13.31 23.79
C ASP A 34 -4.14 -12.80 22.68
N ALA A 35 -4.57 -11.55 22.77
CA ALA A 35 -5.37 -10.87 21.76
C ALA A 35 -5.00 -9.39 21.70
N ILE A 36 -4.94 -8.83 20.48
CA ILE A 36 -4.67 -7.42 20.22
C ILE A 36 -5.55 -6.94 19.07
N ILE A 37 -5.92 -5.65 19.09
CA ILE A 37 -6.65 -5.01 17.99
C ILE A 37 -5.69 -4.16 17.18
N ASN A 38 -5.50 -4.51 15.93
CA ASN A 38 -4.80 -3.69 14.94
C ASN A 38 -5.80 -3.21 13.89
N VAL A 39 -5.69 -1.95 13.48
CA VAL A 39 -6.61 -1.35 12.52
C VAL A 39 -5.88 -1.03 11.23
N GLY A 40 -6.26 -1.69 10.15
CA GLY A 40 -5.86 -1.34 8.79
C GLY A 40 -6.85 -0.34 8.20
N VAL A 41 -6.34 0.77 7.68
CA VAL A 41 -7.14 1.75 6.95
C VAL A 41 -6.62 1.84 5.52
N SER A 42 -7.38 1.32 4.56
CA SER A 42 -7.06 1.46 3.15
C SER A 42 -7.48 2.84 2.64
N GLY A 43 -6.57 3.54 1.98
CA GLY A 43 -6.75 4.93 1.63
C GLY A 43 -6.60 5.36 0.17
N PRO A 44 -6.42 4.46 -0.87
CA PRO A 44 -6.15 4.93 -2.23
C PRO A 44 -7.23 5.87 -2.75
N GLY A 45 -8.49 5.50 -2.64
CA GLY A 45 -9.61 6.31 -3.13
C GLY A 45 -9.72 7.69 -2.46
N VAL A 46 -9.42 7.78 -1.17
CA VAL A 46 -9.45 9.06 -0.43
C VAL A 46 -8.32 9.97 -0.88
N VAL A 47 -7.10 9.43 -1.05
CA VAL A 47 -5.94 10.18 -1.52
C VAL A 47 -6.14 10.62 -2.97
N ASN A 48 -6.60 9.73 -3.83
CA ASN A 48 -6.93 10.02 -5.23
C ASN A 48 -7.94 11.17 -5.33
N TYR A 49 -9.04 11.07 -4.58
CA TYR A 49 -10.05 12.15 -4.55
C TYR A 49 -9.47 13.47 -4.04
N ALA A 50 -8.62 13.45 -3.01
CA ALA A 50 -8.01 14.67 -2.50
C ALA A 50 -7.09 15.33 -3.54
N LEU A 51 -6.29 14.54 -4.26
CA LEU A 51 -5.39 15.03 -5.32
C LEU A 51 -6.16 15.55 -6.53
N SER A 52 -7.28 14.94 -6.91
CA SER A 52 -8.11 15.42 -8.01
C SER A 52 -8.61 16.86 -7.83
N LYS A 53 -8.69 17.36 -6.59
CA LYS A 53 -9.07 18.74 -6.27
C LYS A 53 -7.95 19.76 -6.45
N VAL A 54 -6.72 19.29 -6.52
CA VAL A 54 -5.51 20.11 -6.64
C VAL A 54 -4.70 19.73 -7.87
N ARG A 55 -5.34 19.11 -8.87
CA ARG A 55 -4.72 18.74 -10.13
C ARG A 55 -4.11 19.95 -10.82
N GLY A 56 -2.85 19.82 -11.24
CA GLY A 56 -2.12 20.89 -11.91
C GLY A 56 -1.48 21.93 -10.98
N GLU A 57 -1.68 21.79 -9.68
CA GLU A 57 -0.96 22.61 -8.70
C GLU A 57 0.51 22.22 -8.60
N ASN A 58 1.30 23.07 -7.95
CA ASN A 58 2.72 22.82 -7.77
C ASN A 58 3.00 21.64 -6.83
N PHE A 59 4.21 21.13 -6.87
CA PHE A 59 4.65 19.94 -6.13
C PHE A 59 4.46 20.06 -4.60
N GLU A 60 4.65 21.25 -4.03
CA GLU A 60 4.47 21.50 -2.60
C GLU A 60 3.01 21.30 -2.18
N VAL A 61 2.06 21.80 -2.98
CA VAL A 61 0.62 21.65 -2.74
C VAL A 61 0.22 20.17 -2.80
N LEU A 62 0.74 19.41 -3.76
CA LEU A 62 0.50 17.97 -3.87
C LEU A 62 1.01 17.23 -2.62
N CYS A 63 2.25 17.48 -2.21
CA CYS A 63 2.85 16.90 -1.01
C CYS A 63 2.03 17.18 0.25
N GLU A 64 1.67 18.44 0.47
CA GLU A 64 0.87 18.85 1.63
C GLU A 64 -0.53 18.23 1.61
N THR A 65 -1.14 18.08 0.44
CA THR A 65 -2.46 17.45 0.29
C THR A 65 -2.39 15.97 0.69
N ILE A 66 -1.41 15.23 0.21
CA ILE A 66 -1.20 13.83 0.57
C ILE A 66 -0.98 13.70 2.08
N LYS A 67 -0.04 14.47 2.63
CA LYS A 67 0.31 14.45 4.04
C LYS A 67 -0.90 14.75 4.95
N LYS A 68 -1.66 15.80 4.64
CA LYS A 68 -2.86 16.17 5.41
C LYS A 68 -3.96 15.13 5.29
N THR A 69 -4.11 14.49 4.15
CA THR A 69 -5.07 13.41 3.94
C THR A 69 -4.69 12.19 4.76
N ALA A 70 -3.45 11.76 4.67
CA ALA A 70 -2.89 10.66 5.47
C ALA A 70 -3.07 10.91 6.98
N PHE A 71 -2.77 12.13 7.46
CA PHE A 71 -3.01 12.53 8.84
C PHE A 71 -4.46 12.31 9.27
N LYS A 72 -5.42 12.78 8.47
CA LYS A 72 -6.84 12.65 8.79
C LYS A 72 -7.29 11.20 8.86
N ILE A 73 -6.90 10.40 7.89
CA ILE A 73 -7.25 8.97 7.81
C ILE A 73 -6.70 8.22 9.02
N THR A 74 -5.43 8.43 9.34
CA THR A 74 -4.77 7.79 10.50
C THR A 74 -5.46 8.17 11.81
N ARG A 75 -5.83 9.44 11.99
CA ARG A 75 -6.58 9.87 13.19
C ARG A 75 -7.93 9.18 13.32
N VAL A 76 -8.66 9.03 12.21
CA VAL A 76 -9.94 8.29 12.21
C VAL A 76 -9.71 6.84 12.59
N GLY A 77 -8.71 6.18 11.99
CA GLY A 77 -8.34 4.80 12.33
C GLY A 77 -8.04 4.62 13.82
N GLN A 78 -7.24 5.52 14.40
CA GLN A 78 -6.94 5.48 15.83
C GLN A 78 -8.17 5.64 16.72
N LEU A 79 -9.08 6.58 16.38
CA LEU A 79 -10.30 6.80 17.16
C LEU A 79 -11.20 5.56 17.15
N VAL A 80 -11.34 4.92 15.99
CA VAL A 80 -12.11 3.67 15.85
C VAL A 80 -11.45 2.54 16.66
N ALA A 81 -10.13 2.39 16.57
CA ALA A 81 -9.38 1.39 17.31
C ALA A 81 -9.53 1.54 18.82
N GLN A 82 -9.42 2.77 19.34
CA GLN A 82 -9.57 3.05 20.75
C GLN A 82 -10.99 2.75 21.27
N GLU A 83 -12.00 3.08 20.49
CA GLU A 83 -13.39 2.76 20.83
C GLU A 83 -13.65 1.24 20.79
N ALA A 84 -13.10 0.52 19.81
CA ALA A 84 -13.20 -0.93 19.71
C ALA A 84 -12.48 -1.60 20.90
N SER A 85 -11.26 -1.17 21.23
CA SER A 85 -10.49 -1.64 22.37
C SER A 85 -11.28 -1.51 23.68
N LYS A 86 -11.89 -0.35 23.91
CA LYS A 86 -12.73 -0.09 25.08
C LYS A 86 -13.95 -1.01 25.15
N ARG A 87 -14.66 -1.20 24.03
CA ARG A 87 -15.87 -2.04 23.99
C ARG A 87 -15.59 -3.53 24.16
N LEU A 88 -14.50 -4.00 23.59
CA LEU A 88 -14.14 -5.41 23.58
C LEU A 88 -13.24 -5.78 24.76
N ASN A 89 -12.74 -4.82 25.51
CA ASN A 89 -11.74 -4.99 26.57
C ASN A 89 -10.49 -5.76 26.08
N VAL A 90 -10.02 -5.43 24.88
CA VAL A 90 -8.82 -5.97 24.24
C VAL A 90 -7.85 -4.85 23.96
N PRO A 91 -6.54 -5.00 24.20
CA PRO A 91 -5.55 -3.95 23.97
C PRO A 91 -5.57 -3.47 22.50
N PHE A 92 -5.35 -2.17 22.30
CA PHE A 92 -5.10 -1.60 20.99
C PHE A 92 -3.60 -1.60 20.71
N GLY A 93 -3.20 -2.13 19.57
CA GLY A 93 -1.83 -2.18 19.06
C GLY A 93 -1.52 -1.02 18.13
N ILE A 94 -1.72 -1.20 16.84
CA ILE A 94 -1.32 -0.22 15.83
C ILE A 94 -2.45 0.18 14.87
N VAL A 95 -2.22 1.32 14.21
CA VAL A 95 -2.93 1.73 13.00
C VAL A 95 -1.98 1.59 11.82
N ASP A 96 -2.38 0.82 10.84
CA ASP A 96 -1.71 0.70 9.55
C ASP A 96 -2.49 1.52 8.51
N LEU A 97 -1.88 2.61 8.03
CA LEU A 97 -2.38 3.35 6.90
C LEU A 97 -1.67 2.86 5.64
N SER A 98 -2.26 1.89 4.99
CA SER A 98 -1.76 1.40 3.71
C SER A 98 -2.65 1.84 2.57
N LEU A 99 -2.02 2.22 1.46
CA LEU A 99 -2.69 2.45 0.20
C LEU A 99 -2.74 1.11 -0.54
N ALA A 100 -3.60 0.22 -0.04
CA ALA A 100 -3.85 -1.09 -0.61
C ALA A 100 -5.02 -0.98 -1.60
N PRO A 101 -4.77 -1.02 -2.92
CA PRO A 101 -5.81 -0.81 -3.92
C PRO A 101 -6.74 -2.01 -4.02
N THR A 102 -7.90 -1.77 -4.62
CA THR A 102 -8.82 -2.80 -5.06
C THR A 102 -9.17 -2.58 -6.54
N PRO A 103 -9.77 -3.56 -7.25
CA PRO A 103 -10.22 -3.36 -8.62
C PRO A 103 -11.38 -2.35 -8.78
N ALA A 104 -11.87 -1.79 -7.68
CA ALA A 104 -12.95 -0.80 -7.71
C ALA A 104 -12.51 0.51 -8.38
N ILE A 105 -13.42 1.13 -9.09
CA ILE A 105 -13.17 2.41 -9.78
C ILE A 105 -12.78 3.48 -8.75
N GLY A 106 -11.65 4.13 -8.98
CA GLY A 106 -11.13 5.20 -8.12
C GLY A 106 -10.28 4.73 -6.94
N ASP A 107 -10.16 3.42 -6.72
CA ASP A 107 -9.36 2.84 -5.64
C ASP A 107 -8.05 2.24 -6.17
N SER A 108 -7.21 3.09 -6.77
CA SER A 108 -5.99 2.70 -7.50
C SER A 108 -4.80 3.56 -7.10
N VAL A 109 -3.69 2.93 -6.76
CA VAL A 109 -2.39 3.61 -6.53
C VAL A 109 -1.83 4.13 -7.85
N ALA A 110 -2.00 3.40 -8.96
CA ALA A 110 -1.61 3.88 -10.28
C ALA A 110 -2.28 5.22 -10.61
N GLN A 111 -3.58 5.35 -10.35
CA GLN A 111 -4.30 6.60 -10.57
C GLN A 111 -3.80 7.74 -9.66
N ILE A 112 -3.42 7.46 -8.42
CA ILE A 112 -2.78 8.45 -7.56
C ILE A 112 -1.50 8.99 -8.21
N LEU A 113 -0.65 8.11 -8.74
CA LEU A 113 0.60 8.50 -9.40
C LEU A 113 0.33 9.32 -10.67
N GLU A 114 -0.72 9.00 -11.41
CA GLU A 114 -1.15 9.78 -12.59
C GLU A 114 -1.73 11.15 -12.18
N GLU A 115 -2.47 11.24 -11.09
CA GLU A 115 -2.93 12.55 -10.53
C GLU A 115 -1.77 13.44 -10.06
N ILE A 116 -0.65 12.87 -9.64
CA ILE A 116 0.57 13.60 -9.31
C ILE A 116 1.19 14.24 -10.56
N GLY A 117 0.87 13.76 -11.76
CA GLY A 117 1.30 14.34 -13.03
C GLY A 117 2.02 13.38 -13.96
N LEU A 118 2.03 12.08 -13.68
CA LEU A 118 2.53 11.09 -14.63
C LEU A 118 1.56 10.93 -15.81
N GLU A 119 2.11 10.78 -16.99
CA GLU A 119 1.31 10.44 -18.19
C GLU A 119 0.63 9.08 -18.02
N ARG A 120 1.40 8.12 -17.52
CA ARG A 120 0.94 6.76 -17.20
C ARG A 120 1.89 6.14 -16.17
N VAL A 121 1.36 5.29 -15.30
CA VAL A 121 2.22 4.49 -14.41
C VAL A 121 3.11 3.59 -15.27
N GLY A 122 4.39 3.49 -14.90
CA GLY A 122 5.43 2.84 -15.71
C GLY A 122 6.29 3.85 -16.52
N ALA A 123 5.77 5.02 -16.87
CA ALA A 123 6.52 6.09 -17.51
C ALA A 123 7.69 6.61 -16.65
N PRO A 124 8.67 7.32 -17.25
CA PRO A 124 9.71 8.00 -16.48
C PRO A 124 9.10 8.87 -15.37
N GLY A 125 9.68 8.79 -14.17
CA GLY A 125 9.17 9.49 -12.99
C GLY A 125 8.32 8.64 -12.05
N THR A 126 7.83 7.46 -12.46
CA THR A 126 6.96 6.60 -11.64
C THR A 126 7.60 6.24 -10.29
N THR A 127 8.85 5.79 -10.28
CA THR A 127 9.56 5.44 -9.03
C THR A 127 9.74 6.66 -8.12
N ALA A 128 10.05 7.81 -8.68
CA ALA A 128 10.18 9.07 -7.92
C ALA A 128 8.84 9.52 -7.32
N ALA A 129 7.75 9.45 -8.09
CA ALA A 129 6.41 9.78 -7.62
C ALA A 129 5.96 8.83 -6.51
N LEU A 130 6.25 7.52 -6.63
CA LEU A 130 5.97 6.54 -5.59
C LEU A 130 6.77 6.81 -4.30
N ALA A 131 8.05 7.15 -4.43
CA ALA A 131 8.88 7.54 -3.29
C ALA A 131 8.31 8.76 -2.56
N MET A 132 7.91 9.78 -3.31
CA MET A 132 7.27 10.97 -2.75
C MET A 132 5.94 10.64 -2.08
N LEU A 133 5.09 9.85 -2.73
CA LEU A 133 3.81 9.40 -2.15
C LEU A 133 4.02 8.72 -0.80
N ASN A 134 4.92 7.75 -0.74
CA ASN A 134 5.25 7.04 0.50
C ASN A 134 5.82 7.95 1.59
N ASP A 135 6.70 8.86 1.24
CA ASP A 135 7.27 9.83 2.18
C ASP A 135 6.17 10.70 2.82
N GLN A 136 5.24 11.22 2.01
CA GLN A 136 4.15 12.05 2.52
C GLN A 136 3.12 11.26 3.33
N VAL A 137 2.80 10.04 2.94
CA VAL A 137 1.90 9.14 3.70
C VAL A 137 2.51 8.84 5.08
N LYS A 138 3.78 8.46 5.12
CA LYS A 138 4.48 8.17 6.39
C LYS A 138 4.58 9.40 7.28
N LYS A 139 4.91 10.57 6.73
CA LYS A 139 4.94 11.83 7.49
C LYS A 139 3.57 12.17 8.08
N GLY A 140 2.51 12.05 7.29
CA GLY A 140 1.14 12.28 7.76
C GLY A 140 0.73 11.33 8.87
N GLY A 141 1.05 10.04 8.72
CA GLY A 141 0.78 9.01 9.72
C GLY A 141 1.48 9.28 11.05
N VAL A 142 2.81 9.46 11.03
CA VAL A 142 3.61 9.71 12.24
C VAL A 142 3.18 10.98 12.97
N MET A 143 2.80 12.02 12.24
CA MET A 143 2.27 13.25 12.85
C MET A 143 0.88 13.05 13.47
N ALA A 144 0.11 12.09 13.01
CA ALA A 144 -1.25 11.83 13.48
C ALA A 144 -1.30 10.95 14.73
N SER A 145 -0.39 9.99 14.85
CA SER A 145 -0.44 8.95 15.89
C SER A 145 0.93 8.38 16.21
N SER A 146 1.17 8.09 17.48
CA SER A 146 2.31 7.30 17.94
C SER A 146 2.08 5.78 17.79
N TYR A 147 0.91 5.37 17.34
CA TYR A 147 0.52 3.97 17.14
C TYR A 147 0.61 3.54 15.69
N VAL A 148 1.28 4.29 14.82
CA VAL A 148 1.47 3.90 13.42
C VAL A 148 2.42 2.71 13.36
N GLY A 149 2.02 1.69 12.62
CA GLY A 149 2.79 0.46 12.44
C GLY A 149 2.40 -0.27 11.17
N GLY A 150 2.71 -1.55 11.10
CA GLY A 150 2.48 -2.38 9.92
C GLY A 150 3.26 -1.90 8.71
N LEU A 151 2.65 -1.94 7.54
CA LEU A 151 3.27 -1.53 6.27
C LEU A 151 3.22 -0.03 6.03
N SER A 152 2.12 0.61 6.41
CA SER A 152 1.88 2.07 6.35
C SER A 152 2.47 2.77 5.12
N GLY A 153 1.98 2.41 3.93
CA GLY A 153 2.44 2.99 2.67
C GLY A 153 1.73 2.43 1.46
N ALA A 154 2.20 2.80 0.27
CA ALA A 154 1.59 2.37 -0.97
C ALA A 154 2.00 0.96 -1.36
N PHE A 155 1.02 0.17 -1.83
CA PHE A 155 1.18 -1.13 -2.44
C PHE A 155 1.17 -0.98 -3.96
N ILE A 156 1.83 -1.90 -4.64
CA ILE A 156 1.91 -1.93 -6.11
C ILE A 156 1.46 -3.29 -6.68
N PRO A 157 0.31 -3.86 -6.22
CA PRO A 157 -0.18 -5.12 -6.75
C PRO A 157 -0.69 -4.94 -8.17
N VAL A 158 -0.29 -5.83 -9.08
CA VAL A 158 -0.80 -5.78 -10.46
C VAL A 158 -2.21 -6.36 -10.54
N SER A 159 -2.50 -7.45 -9.83
CA SER A 159 -3.79 -8.13 -9.93
C SER A 159 -4.96 -7.43 -9.23
N GLU A 160 -4.68 -6.49 -8.32
CA GLU A 160 -5.68 -5.83 -7.48
C GLU A 160 -5.83 -4.33 -7.76
N ASP A 161 -5.02 -3.77 -8.66
CA ASP A 161 -5.07 -2.35 -9.03
C ASP A 161 -5.42 -2.23 -10.52
N GLN A 162 -6.61 -1.74 -10.82
CA GLN A 162 -7.07 -1.61 -12.20
C GLN A 162 -6.12 -0.75 -13.04
N GLY A 163 -5.56 0.31 -12.49
CA GLY A 163 -4.61 1.17 -13.22
C GLY A 163 -3.28 0.46 -13.51
N MET A 164 -2.81 -0.40 -12.59
CA MET A 164 -1.62 -1.23 -12.82
C MET A 164 -1.90 -2.29 -13.91
N ILE A 165 -3.06 -2.96 -13.84
CA ILE A 165 -3.50 -3.91 -14.87
C ILE A 165 -3.52 -3.25 -16.25
N ASP A 166 -4.13 -2.08 -16.35
CA ASP A 166 -4.24 -1.34 -17.62
C ASP A 166 -2.86 -0.95 -18.13
N ALA A 167 -1.95 -0.51 -17.29
CA ALA A 167 -0.59 -0.12 -17.65
C ALA A 167 0.24 -1.32 -18.16
N VAL A 168 0.09 -2.49 -17.54
CA VAL A 168 0.73 -3.74 -18.02
C VAL A 168 0.17 -4.14 -19.37
N ASN A 169 -1.15 -4.13 -19.54
CA ASN A 169 -1.81 -4.49 -20.79
C ASN A 169 -1.41 -3.56 -21.96
N LEU A 170 -1.13 -2.29 -21.66
CA LEU A 170 -0.63 -1.31 -22.63
C LEU A 170 0.89 -1.42 -22.88
N GLY A 171 1.61 -2.26 -22.14
CA GLY A 171 3.06 -2.35 -22.23
C GLY A 171 3.80 -1.15 -21.62
N ALA A 172 3.13 -0.31 -20.84
CA ALA A 172 3.73 0.83 -20.18
C ALA A 172 4.46 0.45 -18.87
N LEU A 173 3.99 -0.60 -18.19
CA LEU A 173 4.56 -1.11 -16.95
C LEU A 173 5.12 -2.52 -17.16
N SER A 174 6.42 -2.68 -16.97
CA SER A 174 7.12 -3.96 -17.07
C SER A 174 7.46 -4.53 -15.69
N LEU A 175 7.87 -5.82 -15.66
CA LEU A 175 8.33 -6.48 -14.43
C LEU A 175 9.57 -5.78 -13.86
N GLU A 176 10.55 -5.44 -14.68
CA GLU A 176 11.77 -4.75 -14.26
C GLU A 176 11.47 -3.36 -13.68
N LYS A 177 10.41 -2.70 -14.19
CA LYS A 177 9.95 -1.43 -13.62
C LYS A 177 9.33 -1.63 -12.25
N LEU A 178 8.55 -2.69 -12.07
CA LEU A 178 7.99 -3.07 -10.78
C LEU A 178 9.08 -3.43 -9.77
N GLU A 179 10.09 -4.21 -10.18
CA GLU A 179 11.27 -4.50 -9.35
C GLU A 179 11.96 -3.21 -8.89
N ALA A 180 12.22 -2.27 -9.81
CA ALA A 180 12.78 -0.95 -9.45
C ALA A 180 11.88 -0.15 -8.49
N MET A 181 10.56 -0.30 -8.58
CA MET A 181 9.62 0.37 -7.68
C MET A 181 9.61 -0.24 -6.27
N THR A 182 10.01 -1.51 -6.11
CA THR A 182 10.02 -2.17 -4.80
C THR A 182 10.94 -1.48 -3.81
N CYS A 183 12.02 -0.84 -4.25
CA CYS A 183 12.93 -0.11 -3.37
C CYS A 183 12.29 1.09 -2.66
N VAL A 184 11.13 1.55 -3.10
CA VAL A 184 10.41 2.70 -2.54
C VAL A 184 8.94 2.41 -2.22
N CYS A 185 8.45 1.18 -2.44
CA CYS A 185 7.12 0.76 -2.03
C CYS A 185 7.13 0.22 -0.58
N SER A 186 5.98 -0.18 -0.07
CA SER A 186 5.86 -0.67 1.30
C SER A 186 5.69 -2.18 1.42
N VAL A 187 5.55 -2.89 0.30
CA VAL A 187 5.31 -4.35 0.28
C VAL A 187 6.37 -5.10 -0.50
N GLY A 188 6.72 -4.64 -1.69
CA GLY A 188 7.54 -5.38 -2.66
C GLY A 188 6.73 -5.77 -3.90
N LEU A 189 7.17 -6.79 -4.62
CA LEU A 189 6.39 -7.38 -5.71
C LEU A 189 5.15 -8.06 -5.11
N ASP A 190 3.98 -7.65 -5.57
CA ASP A 190 2.71 -8.08 -4.99
C ASP A 190 1.75 -8.55 -6.09
N MET A 191 1.31 -9.80 -5.98
CA MET A 191 0.28 -10.43 -6.82
C MET A 191 0.52 -10.24 -8.33
N ILE A 192 1.74 -10.54 -8.78
CA ILE A 192 2.15 -10.45 -10.19
C ILE A 192 2.10 -11.84 -10.79
N ALA A 193 1.34 -11.99 -11.88
CA ALA A 193 1.30 -13.23 -12.65
C ALA A 193 2.57 -13.36 -13.51
N ILE A 194 3.30 -14.46 -13.34
CA ILE A 194 4.46 -14.84 -14.16
C ILE A 194 4.17 -16.18 -14.85
N PRO A 195 4.87 -16.50 -15.98
CA PRO A 195 4.73 -17.82 -16.60
C PRO A 195 5.00 -18.97 -15.63
N GLY A 196 4.17 -20.01 -15.70
CA GLY A 196 4.26 -21.15 -14.78
C GLY A 196 5.54 -21.99 -14.93
N ASP A 197 6.27 -21.84 -16.02
CA ASP A 197 7.56 -22.46 -16.30
C ASP A 197 8.77 -21.56 -15.99
N THR A 198 8.53 -20.44 -15.28
CA THR A 198 9.60 -19.53 -14.85
C THR A 198 10.62 -20.27 -13.98
N PRO A 199 11.92 -20.25 -14.33
CA PRO A 199 12.94 -20.96 -13.57
C PRO A 199 13.06 -20.47 -12.12
N ALA A 200 13.32 -21.40 -11.20
CA ALA A 200 13.53 -21.07 -9.77
C ALA A 200 14.65 -20.04 -9.55
N THR A 201 15.68 -20.04 -10.38
CA THR A 201 16.76 -19.04 -10.34
C THR A 201 16.29 -17.63 -10.66
N THR A 202 15.36 -17.49 -11.60
CA THR A 202 14.75 -16.21 -11.94
C THR A 202 13.86 -15.72 -10.79
N ILE A 203 13.04 -16.61 -10.22
CA ILE A 203 12.21 -16.27 -9.05
C ILE A 203 13.08 -15.86 -7.86
N SER A 204 14.22 -16.55 -7.65
CA SER A 204 15.18 -16.17 -6.59
C SER A 204 15.79 -14.80 -6.82
N GLY A 205 16.04 -14.41 -8.08
CA GLY A 205 16.49 -13.06 -8.43
C GLY A 205 15.43 -12.00 -8.07
N MET A 206 14.17 -12.22 -8.48
CA MET A 206 13.06 -11.33 -8.14
C MET A 206 12.87 -11.14 -6.62
N ILE A 207 13.10 -12.22 -5.84
CA ILE A 207 13.01 -12.14 -4.36
C ILE A 207 14.20 -11.35 -3.78
N ALA A 208 15.37 -11.42 -4.42
CA ALA A 208 16.56 -10.71 -3.97
C ALA A 208 16.49 -9.20 -4.23
N ASP A 209 15.89 -8.80 -5.35
CA ASP A 209 15.68 -7.40 -5.74
C ASP A 209 14.58 -6.74 -4.89
#